data_df6b89762c0a74efb0d0e97080f85ba7
#
_entry.id   df6b89762c0a74efb0d0e97080f85ba7
#
_cell.length_a   1.000
_cell.length_b   1.000
_cell.length_c   1.000
_cell.angle_alpha   90.00
_cell.angle_beta   90.00
_cell.angle_gamma   90.00
#
_symmetry.space_group_name_H-M   'P 1'
#
loop_
_entity.id
_entity.type
_entity.pdbx_description
1 polymer ?
#
loop_
_entity_poly.entity_id
_entity_poly.type
_entity_poly.pdbx_seq_one_letter_code
_entity_poly.pdbx_strand_id
1 'polypeptide(L)'
;MTQLKVGEWYSLPVNIGDCSNIELDEIEIGLITRAAFLELPQWITQRSVTNRLKKKGVLDHLAKLFPTHFIVALAELTQDDIWEDGREFDAGTEWTIDANSRGHIWRNQMSDKLPDNVLAIKYKGKSLLDIRSIYWAFDNPTAAEVAAEVVTGVLRSLNATLYTKKFQSGQFVTALSYTCMFDNATVYGDRGLWTDSDDDTITNSEYKRRMTSLAVQQYLPTITAVDELLHKHGISKDFDQTFITALFLFHLKMGVFDD
;
A
#
# COMPACT_ATOMS: atom_id res chain seq x y z
N MET A 1 -22.90 18.63 26.12
CA MET A 1 -22.03 17.79 25.32
C MET A 1 -22.92 16.99 24.38
N THR A 2 -22.77 17.18 23.08
CA THR A 2 -23.51 16.37 22.08
C THR A 2 -22.97 14.94 22.11
N GLN A 3 -23.80 13.97 22.37
CA GLN A 3 -23.44 12.58 22.43
C GLN A 3 -23.39 12.07 20.96
N LEU A 4 -22.26 11.50 20.53
CA LEU A 4 -22.14 10.88 19.21
C LEU A 4 -23.11 9.70 19.12
N LYS A 5 -23.90 9.64 18.04
CA LYS A 5 -24.79 8.52 17.77
C LYS A 5 -24.22 7.64 16.66
N VAL A 6 -24.49 6.34 16.75
CA VAL A 6 -24.03 5.38 15.76
C VAL A 6 -24.66 5.68 14.39
N GLY A 7 -23.83 5.77 13.36
CA GLY A 7 -24.24 6.09 11.99
C GLY A 7 -24.40 7.57 11.67
N GLU A 8 -24.24 8.46 12.67
CA GLU A 8 -24.21 9.91 12.42
C GLU A 8 -22.77 10.38 12.26
N TRP A 9 -22.54 11.22 11.22
CA TRP A 9 -21.25 11.81 10.90
C TRP A 9 -21.27 13.31 11.19
N TYR A 10 -20.17 13.83 11.69
CA TYR A 10 -20.01 15.22 12.06
C TYR A 10 -18.76 15.76 11.35
N SER A 11 -18.96 16.77 10.51
CA SER A 11 -17.88 17.46 9.83
C SER A 11 -16.96 18.15 10.82
N LEU A 12 -15.67 17.98 10.65
CA LEU A 12 -14.66 18.72 11.38
C LEU A 12 -14.21 19.91 10.54
N PRO A 13 -14.12 21.14 11.12
CA PRO A 13 -13.53 22.26 10.42
C PRO A 13 -12.05 21.97 10.18
N VAL A 14 -11.70 21.68 8.95
CA VAL A 14 -10.33 21.34 8.58
C VAL A 14 -9.61 22.61 8.17
N ASN A 15 -8.99 23.29 9.13
CA ASN A 15 -7.79 24.08 8.87
C ASN A 15 -6.59 23.12 8.98
N ILE A 16 -6.47 22.19 8.06
CA ILE A 16 -5.20 21.49 7.87
C ILE A 16 -4.30 22.52 7.20
N GLY A 17 -3.50 23.21 8.02
CA GLY A 17 -2.51 24.15 7.51
C GLY A 17 -1.70 23.45 6.42
N ASP A 18 -1.41 24.15 5.36
CA ASP A 18 -0.52 23.84 4.21
C ASP A 18 0.02 22.40 4.08
N CYS A 19 -0.81 21.38 4.25
CA CYS A 19 -0.55 20.04 3.77
C CYS A 19 -0.74 20.09 2.24
N SER A 20 0.17 20.78 1.60
CA SER A 20 0.08 21.38 0.28
C SER A 20 -0.08 20.43 -0.90
N ASN A 21 -0.26 19.14 -0.67
CA ASN A 21 -0.32 18.13 -1.73
C ASN A 21 -1.51 17.16 -1.64
N ILE A 22 -2.44 17.34 -0.69
CA ILE A 22 -3.61 16.48 -0.55
C ILE A 22 -4.85 17.37 -0.59
N GLU A 23 -5.66 17.24 -1.63
CA GLU A 23 -6.95 17.91 -1.72
C GLU A 23 -8.01 17.09 -0.98
N LEU A 24 -8.26 17.46 0.28
CA LEU A 24 -9.38 16.92 1.04
C LEU A 24 -10.60 17.82 0.88
N ASP A 25 -11.73 17.20 0.53
CA ASP A 25 -13.02 17.90 0.52
C ASP A 25 -13.52 18.11 1.95
N GLU A 26 -13.38 17.08 2.79
CA GLU A 26 -13.93 17.10 4.15
C GLU A 26 -13.26 16.04 5.02
N ILE A 27 -13.25 16.29 6.34
CA ILE A 27 -13.00 15.25 7.35
C ILE A 27 -14.22 15.14 8.23
N GLU A 28 -14.67 13.92 8.43
CA GLU A 28 -15.81 13.62 9.31
C GLU A 28 -15.35 12.72 10.47
N ILE A 29 -16.03 12.86 11.61
CA ILE A 29 -15.90 11.96 12.74
C ILE A 29 -17.25 11.35 13.07
N GLY A 30 -17.30 10.06 13.36
CA GLY A 30 -18.54 9.36 13.67
C GLY A 30 -18.32 8.09 14.47
N LEU A 31 -19.41 7.53 14.99
CA LEU A 31 -19.43 6.18 15.55
C LEU A 31 -20.04 5.24 14.54
N ILE A 32 -19.30 4.16 14.22
CA ILE A 32 -19.81 3.06 13.39
C ILE A 32 -19.79 1.76 14.18
N THR A 33 -20.64 0.82 13.82
CA THR A 33 -20.57 -0.49 14.43
C THR A 33 -19.27 -1.18 14.02
N ARG A 34 -18.68 -1.97 14.93
CA ARG A 34 -17.53 -2.82 14.61
C ARG A 34 -17.83 -3.74 13.41
N ALA A 35 -19.05 -4.27 13.33
CA ALA A 35 -19.48 -5.11 12.22
C ALA A 35 -19.36 -4.35 10.88
N ALA A 36 -19.94 -3.15 10.79
CA ALA A 36 -19.85 -2.32 9.58
C ALA A 36 -18.39 -2.01 9.21
N PHE A 37 -17.54 -1.66 10.19
CA PHE A 37 -16.10 -1.45 9.94
C PHE A 37 -15.43 -2.69 9.34
N LEU A 38 -15.75 -3.88 9.83
CA LEU A 38 -15.13 -5.11 9.38
C LEU A 38 -15.57 -5.55 7.98
N GLU A 39 -16.71 -5.05 7.48
CA GLU A 39 -17.18 -5.29 6.11
C GLU A 39 -16.54 -4.36 5.08
N LEU A 40 -15.99 -3.22 5.50
CA LEU A 40 -15.35 -2.29 4.57
C LEU A 40 -14.14 -2.90 3.88
N PRO A 41 -13.97 -2.66 2.57
CA PRO A 41 -12.79 -3.09 1.84
C PRO A 41 -11.54 -2.40 2.37
N GLN A 42 -10.42 -3.08 2.24
CA GLN A 42 -9.11 -2.49 2.52
C GLN A 42 -8.66 -1.64 1.34
N TRP A 43 -7.89 -0.60 1.62
CA TRP A 43 -7.26 0.21 0.57
C TRP A 43 -6.45 -0.67 -0.40
N ILE A 44 -6.49 -0.34 -1.68
CA ILE A 44 -5.98 -1.15 -2.79
C ILE A 44 -4.51 -1.57 -2.60
N THR A 45 -3.67 -0.65 -2.13
CA THR A 45 -2.23 -0.89 -1.92
C THR A 45 -1.89 -1.30 -0.49
N GLN A 46 -2.90 -1.69 0.31
CA GLN A 46 -2.71 -2.07 1.72
C GLN A 46 -1.66 -3.15 1.88
N ARG A 47 -0.77 -2.95 2.85
CA ARG A 47 0.25 -3.94 3.23
C ARG A 47 -0.36 -5.25 3.69
N SER A 48 0.41 -6.35 3.52
CA SER A 48 0.03 -7.65 4.04
C SER A 48 -0.09 -7.63 5.57
N VAL A 49 -1.33 -7.75 6.06
CA VAL A 49 -1.63 -7.87 7.48
C VAL A 49 -0.90 -9.07 8.09
N THR A 50 -0.86 -10.19 7.39
CA THR A 50 -0.20 -11.41 7.85
C THR A 50 1.30 -11.20 8.10
N ASN A 51 1.98 -10.46 7.21
CA ASN A 51 3.40 -10.17 7.39
C ASN A 51 3.64 -9.21 8.56
N ARG A 52 2.75 -8.24 8.76
CA ARG A 52 2.83 -7.30 9.89
C ARG A 52 2.64 -8.02 11.24
N LEU A 53 1.69 -8.94 11.33
CA LEU A 53 1.41 -9.70 12.55
C LEU A 53 2.52 -10.68 12.93
N LYS A 54 3.38 -11.09 11.98
CA LYS A 54 4.58 -11.89 12.27
C LYS A 54 5.70 -11.11 12.95
N LYS A 55 5.67 -9.77 12.93
CA LYS A 55 6.69 -8.95 13.59
C LYS A 55 6.54 -9.09 15.12
N LYS A 56 7.66 -9.36 15.78
CA LYS A 56 7.72 -9.56 17.25
C LYS A 56 7.06 -8.39 17.99
N GLY A 57 6.18 -8.69 18.91
CA GLY A 57 5.49 -7.71 19.77
C GLY A 57 4.29 -6.99 19.15
N VAL A 58 4.06 -7.08 17.84
CA VAL A 58 2.90 -6.43 17.21
C VAL A 58 1.60 -7.09 17.69
N LEU A 59 1.53 -8.41 17.68
CA LEU A 59 0.36 -9.15 18.13
C LEU A 59 0.05 -8.86 19.61
N ASP A 60 1.08 -8.92 20.46
CA ASP A 60 0.96 -8.63 21.90
C ASP A 60 0.50 -7.19 22.17
N HIS A 61 0.99 -6.24 21.38
CA HIS A 61 0.58 -4.84 21.48
C HIS A 61 -0.89 -4.66 21.09
N LEU A 62 -1.30 -5.22 19.96
CA LEU A 62 -2.68 -5.09 19.46
C LEU A 62 -3.70 -5.87 20.31
N ALA A 63 -3.27 -6.90 21.02
CA ALA A 63 -4.10 -7.64 21.96
C ALA A 63 -4.41 -6.86 23.26
N LYS A 64 -3.66 -5.80 23.54
CA LYS A 64 -3.83 -4.95 24.72
C LYS A 64 -4.92 -3.90 24.55
N LEU A 65 -6.07 -4.17 24.30
CA LEU A 65 -7.29 -3.33 24.15
C LEU A 65 -7.21 -1.90 24.73
N PHE A 66 -6.24 -1.09 24.27
CA PHE A 66 -6.16 0.33 24.66
C PHE A 66 -7.28 1.13 23.97
N PRO A 67 -7.81 2.19 24.62
CA PRO A 67 -8.86 3.04 24.02
C PRO A 67 -8.51 3.57 22.63
N THR A 68 -7.24 3.88 22.40
CA THR A 68 -6.73 4.33 21.08
C THR A 68 -6.84 3.26 19.98
N HIS A 69 -6.95 1.98 20.36
CA HIS A 69 -7.13 0.90 19.40
C HIS A 69 -8.55 0.87 18.80
N PHE A 70 -9.50 1.60 19.38
CA PHE A 70 -10.88 1.68 18.90
C PHE A 70 -11.14 2.93 18.03
N ILE A 71 -10.08 3.63 17.65
CA ILE A 71 -10.11 4.69 16.64
C ILE A 71 -9.63 4.08 15.33
N VAL A 72 -10.42 4.23 14.28
CA VAL A 72 -10.13 3.72 12.93
C VAL A 72 -10.14 4.86 11.92
N ALA A 73 -9.38 4.72 10.83
CA ALA A 73 -9.41 5.70 9.77
C ALA A 73 -9.97 5.09 8.48
N LEU A 74 -10.89 5.83 7.87
CA LEU A 74 -11.56 5.51 6.62
C LEU A 74 -11.21 6.56 5.58
N ALA A 75 -11.31 6.21 4.30
CA ALA A 75 -11.32 7.16 3.21
C ALA A 75 -12.54 6.94 2.33
N GLU A 76 -13.08 8.02 1.78
CA GLU A 76 -14.21 8.03 0.84
C GLU A 76 -13.83 8.82 -0.40
N LEU A 77 -14.14 8.27 -1.56
CA LEU A 77 -13.98 8.95 -2.85
C LEU A 77 -15.19 9.84 -3.08
N THR A 78 -14.99 11.14 -3.37
CA THR A 78 -16.11 12.08 -3.59
C THR A 78 -16.47 12.27 -5.05
N GLN A 79 -15.64 11.82 -5.98
CA GLN A 79 -15.87 11.86 -7.43
C GLN A 79 -15.47 10.51 -8.03
N ASP A 80 -16.11 10.15 -9.16
CA ASP A 80 -15.71 8.95 -9.90
C ASP A 80 -14.26 9.07 -10.36
N ASP A 81 -13.50 8.00 -10.26
CA ASP A 81 -12.08 8.00 -10.66
C ASP A 81 -11.66 6.60 -11.15
N ILE A 82 -10.57 6.57 -11.93
CA ILE A 82 -10.04 5.36 -12.54
C ILE A 82 -8.64 5.09 -11.99
N TRP A 83 -8.44 3.88 -11.46
CA TRP A 83 -7.15 3.46 -10.98
C TRP A 83 -6.17 3.17 -12.13
N GLU A 84 -4.88 3.15 -11.82
CA GLU A 84 -3.77 2.94 -12.76
C GLU A 84 -3.88 1.67 -13.63
N ASP A 85 -4.63 0.66 -13.17
CA ASP A 85 -4.89 -0.59 -13.90
C ASP A 85 -6.21 -0.59 -14.69
N GLY A 86 -6.90 0.54 -14.76
CA GLY A 86 -8.15 0.71 -15.50
C GLY A 86 -9.41 0.33 -14.72
N ARG A 87 -9.31 -0.03 -13.43
CA ARG A 87 -10.51 -0.22 -12.59
C ARG A 87 -11.17 1.11 -12.30
N GLU A 88 -12.46 1.16 -12.47
CA GLU A 88 -13.33 2.30 -12.19
C GLU A 88 -13.87 2.21 -10.77
N PHE A 89 -13.94 3.35 -10.08
CA PHE A 89 -14.50 3.48 -8.76
C PHE A 89 -15.46 4.65 -8.72
N ASP A 90 -16.66 4.39 -8.24
CA ASP A 90 -17.71 5.39 -8.14
C ASP A 90 -17.50 6.29 -6.92
N ALA A 91 -17.99 7.52 -7.01
CA ALA A 91 -18.12 8.41 -5.86
C ALA A 91 -18.93 7.71 -4.74
N GLY A 92 -18.51 7.93 -3.49
CA GLY A 92 -19.06 7.23 -2.33
C GLY A 92 -18.40 5.89 -2.02
N THR A 93 -17.43 5.43 -2.82
CA THR A 93 -16.65 4.24 -2.48
C THR A 93 -15.79 4.51 -1.24
N GLU A 94 -15.89 3.63 -0.25
CA GLU A 94 -15.19 3.74 1.04
C GLU A 94 -14.15 2.62 1.21
N TRP A 95 -13.05 2.94 1.89
CA TRP A 95 -12.01 2.00 2.27
C TRP A 95 -11.53 2.20 3.70
N THR A 96 -11.03 1.13 4.30
CA THR A 96 -10.22 1.25 5.52
C THR A 96 -8.79 1.59 5.15
N ILE A 97 -8.25 2.68 5.69
CA ILE A 97 -6.87 3.14 5.47
C ILE A 97 -5.97 2.91 6.68
N ASP A 98 -6.53 2.82 7.89
CA ASP A 98 -5.83 2.35 9.10
C ASP A 98 -6.68 1.32 9.85
N ALA A 99 -6.08 0.70 10.85
CA ALA A 99 -6.65 -0.35 11.69
C ALA A 99 -6.83 -1.74 11.03
N ASN A 100 -6.32 -1.98 9.84
CA ASN A 100 -6.46 -3.27 9.16
C ASN A 100 -5.93 -4.46 9.96
N SER A 101 -4.76 -4.32 10.60
CA SER A 101 -4.21 -5.38 11.47
C SER A 101 -5.09 -5.63 12.69
N ARG A 102 -5.68 -4.58 13.26
CA ARG A 102 -6.64 -4.67 14.36
C ARG A 102 -7.92 -5.36 13.90
N GLY A 103 -8.48 -4.95 12.77
CA GLY A 103 -9.65 -5.58 12.17
C GLY A 103 -9.46 -7.08 11.92
N HIS A 104 -8.28 -7.50 11.46
CA HIS A 104 -7.95 -8.92 11.29
C HIS A 104 -7.99 -9.67 12.64
N ILE A 105 -7.41 -9.11 13.70
CA ILE A 105 -7.46 -9.70 15.04
C ILE A 105 -8.89 -9.76 15.57
N TRP A 106 -9.65 -8.69 15.38
CA TRP A 106 -11.03 -8.61 15.84
C TRP A 106 -11.95 -9.65 15.17
N ARG A 107 -11.71 -9.99 13.91
CA ARG A 107 -12.44 -11.08 13.23
C ARG A 107 -12.14 -12.45 13.82
N ASN A 108 -10.89 -12.69 14.23
CA ASN A 108 -10.39 -14.04 14.45
C ASN A 108 -10.20 -14.42 15.92
N GLN A 109 -10.06 -13.48 16.84
CA GLN A 109 -9.51 -13.78 18.16
C GLN A 109 -10.26 -13.28 19.40
N MET A 110 -11.19 -12.31 19.31
CA MET A 110 -11.63 -11.61 20.54
C MET A 110 -13.04 -11.02 20.48
N SER A 111 -14.06 -11.81 20.16
CA SER A 111 -15.41 -11.23 20.03
C SER A 111 -15.97 -10.62 21.32
N ASP A 112 -15.74 -11.24 22.48
CA ASP A 112 -16.48 -10.93 23.72
C ASP A 112 -15.93 -9.73 24.51
N LYS A 113 -14.74 -9.25 24.18
CA LYS A 113 -14.08 -8.14 24.90
C LYS A 113 -13.99 -6.85 24.09
N LEU A 114 -14.46 -6.86 22.87
CA LEU A 114 -14.38 -5.74 21.96
C LEU A 114 -15.64 -4.89 22.05
N PRO A 115 -15.55 -3.57 21.97
CA PRO A 115 -16.72 -2.71 21.93
C PRO A 115 -17.54 -2.98 20.66
N ASP A 116 -18.85 -2.80 20.76
CA ASP A 116 -19.75 -2.95 19.61
C ASP A 116 -19.56 -1.84 18.58
N ASN A 117 -19.05 -0.68 19.02
CA ASN A 117 -18.84 0.49 18.18
C ASN A 117 -17.40 0.96 18.23
N VAL A 118 -16.93 1.55 17.13
CA VAL A 118 -15.61 2.16 16.99
C VAL A 118 -15.76 3.62 16.57
N LEU A 119 -14.84 4.46 17.02
CA LEU A 119 -14.74 5.83 16.58
C LEU A 119 -14.04 5.85 15.21
N ALA A 120 -14.70 6.36 14.19
CA ALA A 120 -14.15 6.45 12.84
C ALA A 120 -13.85 7.91 12.50
N ILE A 121 -12.69 8.13 11.89
CA ILE A 121 -12.34 9.37 11.23
C ILE A 121 -12.36 9.07 9.73
N LYS A 122 -13.20 9.77 8.99
CA LYS A 122 -13.37 9.59 7.55
C LYS A 122 -12.77 10.79 6.81
N TYR A 123 -11.88 10.51 5.89
CA TYR A 123 -11.23 11.46 5.02
C TYR A 123 -11.86 11.38 3.63
N LYS A 124 -12.40 12.49 3.13
CA LYS A 124 -13.01 12.57 1.81
C LYS A 124 -12.04 13.18 0.81
N GLY A 125 -11.62 12.40 -0.18
CA GLY A 125 -10.71 12.80 -1.24
C GLY A 125 -11.39 12.83 -2.59
N LYS A 126 -11.00 13.77 -3.47
CA LYS A 126 -11.56 13.91 -4.82
C LYS A 126 -11.06 12.82 -5.78
N SER A 127 -9.88 12.30 -5.52
CA SER A 127 -9.24 11.34 -6.38
C SER A 127 -8.65 10.15 -5.60
N LEU A 128 -8.44 9.05 -6.28
CA LEU A 128 -7.71 7.90 -5.74
C LEU A 128 -6.25 8.25 -5.37
N LEU A 129 -5.69 9.29 -6.02
CA LEU A 129 -4.38 9.81 -5.68
C LEU A 129 -4.38 10.50 -4.32
N ASP A 130 -5.42 11.27 -4.01
CA ASP A 130 -5.59 11.90 -2.68
C ASP A 130 -5.71 10.84 -1.60
N ILE A 131 -6.58 9.84 -1.82
CA ILE A 131 -6.76 8.73 -0.88
C ILE A 131 -5.44 7.95 -0.68
N ARG A 132 -4.67 7.73 -1.74
CA ARG A 132 -3.35 7.12 -1.64
C ARG A 132 -2.40 7.96 -0.77
N SER A 133 -2.44 9.27 -0.93
CA SER A 133 -1.60 10.19 -0.15
C SER A 133 -1.99 10.19 1.33
N ILE A 134 -3.29 10.17 1.62
CA ILE A 134 -3.80 10.02 3.00
C ILE A 134 -3.35 8.68 3.60
N TYR A 135 -3.51 7.58 2.85
CA TYR A 135 -3.05 6.26 3.29
C TYR A 135 -1.55 6.27 3.64
N TRP A 136 -0.72 6.92 2.82
CA TRP A 136 0.71 7.04 3.10
C TRP A 136 1.02 7.87 4.35
N ALA A 137 0.21 8.87 4.69
CA ALA A 137 0.37 9.64 5.90
C ALA A 137 0.12 8.81 7.18
N PHE A 138 -0.78 7.80 7.12
CA PHE A 138 -0.97 6.83 8.20
C PHE A 138 0.14 5.78 8.27
N ASP A 139 0.84 5.58 7.18
CA ASP A 139 1.89 4.60 7.08
C ASP A 139 3.19 5.19 7.62
N ASN A 140 3.34 5.15 8.95
CA ASN A 140 4.47 5.75 9.66
C ASN A 140 5.81 5.33 9.03
N PRO A 141 6.61 6.28 8.50
CA PRO A 141 7.90 6.02 7.90
C PRO A 141 8.92 5.40 8.87
N THR A 142 8.72 5.53 10.19
CA THR A 142 9.56 4.86 11.19
C THR A 142 9.18 3.39 11.40
N ALA A 143 7.98 2.96 11.01
CA ALA A 143 7.66 1.54 10.84
C ALA A 143 8.07 1.15 9.43
N ALA A 144 9.37 1.18 9.14
CA ALA A 144 9.94 1.06 7.81
C ALA A 144 9.20 0.01 6.98
N GLU A 145 8.39 0.48 6.03
CA GLU A 145 7.86 -0.38 5.00
C GLU A 145 9.07 -0.94 4.27
N VAL A 146 9.23 -2.24 4.32
CA VAL A 146 10.30 -2.89 3.57
C VAL A 146 9.98 -2.67 2.09
N ALA A 147 10.96 -2.28 1.30
CA ALA A 147 10.78 -2.04 -0.14
C ALA A 147 10.00 -3.15 -0.88
N ALA A 148 10.14 -4.40 -0.41
CA ALA A 148 9.35 -5.53 -0.90
C ALA A 148 7.83 -5.41 -0.60
N GLU A 149 7.43 -4.73 0.47
CA GLU A 149 6.02 -4.49 0.79
C GLU A 149 5.43 -3.44 -0.16
N VAL A 150 6.21 -2.40 -0.53
CA VAL A 150 5.81 -1.42 -1.55
C VAL A 150 5.59 -2.11 -2.88
N VAL A 151 6.57 -2.89 -3.34
CA VAL A 151 6.44 -3.67 -4.59
C VAL A 151 5.19 -4.54 -4.59
N THR A 152 4.97 -5.29 -3.50
CA THR A 152 3.79 -6.16 -3.38
C THR A 152 2.48 -5.37 -3.41
N GLY A 153 2.44 -4.19 -2.78
CA GLY A 153 1.29 -3.29 -2.83
C GLY A 153 0.98 -2.84 -4.25
N VAL A 154 2.00 -2.38 -4.98
CA VAL A 154 1.87 -1.93 -6.38
C VAL A 154 1.45 -3.07 -7.30
N LEU A 155 2.05 -4.25 -7.18
CA LEU A 155 1.67 -5.43 -7.97
C LEU A 155 0.19 -5.82 -7.78
N ARG A 156 -0.32 -5.71 -6.54
CA ARG A 156 -1.75 -5.93 -6.27
C ARG A 156 -2.62 -4.86 -6.91
N SER A 157 -2.20 -3.60 -6.83
CA SER A 157 -2.96 -2.50 -7.43
C SER A 157 -3.08 -2.62 -8.95
N LEU A 158 -2.08 -3.25 -9.58
CA LEU A 158 -2.04 -3.52 -11.01
C LEU A 158 -2.66 -4.89 -11.39
N ASN A 159 -3.28 -5.59 -10.43
CA ASN A 159 -3.80 -6.96 -10.62
C ASN A 159 -2.79 -7.93 -11.25
N ALA A 160 -1.50 -7.74 -10.98
CA ALA A 160 -0.45 -8.57 -11.55
C ALA A 160 -0.56 -10.02 -11.03
N THR A 161 -0.60 -10.97 -11.96
CA THR A 161 -0.55 -12.40 -11.63
C THR A 161 0.87 -12.87 -11.68
N LEU A 162 1.40 -13.34 -10.55
CA LEU A 162 2.75 -13.87 -10.43
C LEU A 162 2.71 -15.29 -9.85
N TYR A 163 3.60 -16.15 -10.31
CA TYR A 163 3.59 -17.58 -10.02
C TYR A 163 4.57 -17.99 -8.93
N THR A 164 5.76 -17.37 -8.89
CA THR A 164 6.79 -17.75 -7.92
C THR A 164 6.65 -16.99 -6.60
N LYS A 165 6.89 -17.66 -5.49
CA LYS A 165 6.78 -17.05 -4.15
C LYS A 165 7.68 -15.83 -3.98
N LYS A 166 8.85 -15.83 -4.60
CA LYS A 166 9.82 -14.75 -4.51
C LYS A 166 9.29 -13.47 -5.17
N PHE A 167 8.65 -13.61 -6.32
CA PHE A 167 8.02 -12.49 -7.02
C PHE A 167 6.74 -12.04 -6.32
N GLN A 168 5.88 -12.96 -5.91
CA GLN A 168 4.67 -12.65 -5.14
C GLN A 168 4.96 -11.88 -3.84
N SER A 169 6.12 -12.10 -3.24
CA SER A 169 6.55 -11.42 -1.99
C SER A 169 7.37 -10.15 -2.22
N GLY A 170 7.58 -9.71 -3.46
CA GLY A 170 8.36 -8.52 -3.80
C GLY A 170 9.87 -8.65 -3.51
N GLN A 171 10.37 -9.86 -3.25
CA GLN A 171 11.78 -10.08 -2.89
C GLN A 171 12.77 -9.85 -4.06
N PHE A 172 12.29 -9.45 -5.21
CA PHE A 172 13.12 -9.07 -6.38
C PHE A 172 13.43 -7.55 -6.42
N VAL A 173 13.00 -6.77 -5.44
CA VAL A 173 13.14 -5.31 -5.44
C VAL A 173 14.58 -4.84 -5.63
N THR A 174 15.56 -5.56 -5.09
CA THR A 174 16.98 -5.22 -5.29
C THR A 174 17.40 -5.43 -6.75
N ALA A 175 16.95 -6.53 -7.38
CA ALA A 175 17.19 -6.75 -8.80
C ALA A 175 16.51 -5.68 -9.66
N LEU A 176 15.28 -5.28 -9.32
CA LEU A 176 14.59 -4.19 -9.98
C LEU A 176 15.36 -2.87 -9.85
N SER A 177 15.90 -2.56 -8.67
CA SER A 177 16.72 -1.36 -8.44
C SER A 177 17.96 -1.34 -9.32
N TYR A 178 18.69 -2.45 -9.42
CA TYR A 178 19.84 -2.55 -10.32
C TYR A 178 19.40 -2.42 -11.80
N THR A 179 18.29 -3.03 -12.17
CA THR A 179 17.74 -2.89 -13.52
C THR A 179 17.45 -1.45 -13.87
N CYS A 180 16.79 -0.71 -12.98
CA CYS A 180 16.54 0.73 -13.14
C CYS A 180 17.82 1.53 -13.33
N MET A 181 18.85 1.23 -12.53
CA MET A 181 20.15 1.89 -12.61
C MET A 181 20.85 1.66 -13.96
N PHE A 182 20.81 0.42 -14.48
CA PHE A 182 21.48 0.07 -15.73
C PHE A 182 20.70 0.41 -16.99
N ASP A 183 19.36 0.38 -16.92
CA ASP A 183 18.49 0.62 -18.06
C ASP A 183 18.15 2.08 -18.23
N ASN A 184 17.88 2.80 -17.13
CA ASN A 184 17.44 4.19 -17.18
C ASN A 184 17.97 5.04 -16.00
N ALA A 185 19.30 5.20 -15.94
CA ALA A 185 19.97 6.01 -14.94
C ALA A 185 19.54 7.49 -14.96
N THR A 186 19.02 8.00 -16.07
CA THR A 186 18.54 9.37 -16.18
C THR A 186 17.32 9.63 -15.29
N VAL A 187 16.44 8.62 -15.14
CA VAL A 187 15.23 8.73 -14.31
C VAL A 187 15.50 8.26 -12.87
N TYR A 188 16.25 7.17 -12.70
CA TYR A 188 16.41 6.52 -11.40
C TYR A 188 17.73 6.86 -10.70
N GLY A 189 18.64 7.58 -11.36
CA GLY A 189 19.96 7.89 -10.83
C GLY A 189 20.91 6.71 -10.77
N ASP A 190 22.09 6.95 -10.26
CA ASP A 190 23.18 5.96 -10.12
C ASP A 190 22.99 4.98 -8.93
N ARG A 191 22.01 5.22 -8.11
CA ARG A 191 21.60 4.34 -6.99
C ARG A 191 20.29 3.59 -7.25
N GLY A 192 19.71 3.72 -8.45
CA GLY A 192 18.42 3.12 -8.79
C GLY A 192 17.32 3.58 -7.82
N LEU A 193 16.54 2.64 -7.29
CA LEU A 193 15.43 2.94 -6.36
C LEU A 193 15.89 3.45 -4.97
N TRP A 194 17.19 3.49 -4.71
CA TRP A 194 17.76 3.97 -3.45
C TRP A 194 18.27 5.41 -3.52
N THR A 195 18.09 6.08 -4.65
CA THR A 195 18.41 7.51 -4.81
C THR A 195 17.58 8.34 -3.84
N ASP A 196 18.21 9.31 -3.21
CA ASP A 196 17.52 10.27 -2.35
C ASP A 196 16.91 11.39 -3.20
N SER A 197 15.86 12.02 -2.71
CA SER A 197 15.23 13.15 -3.37
C SER A 197 16.13 14.39 -3.27
N ASP A 198 16.25 15.11 -4.37
CA ASP A 198 16.82 16.46 -4.38
C ASP A 198 15.75 17.54 -4.08
N ASP A 199 14.49 17.14 -3.92
CA ASP A 199 13.36 18.00 -3.60
C ASP A 199 13.12 18.02 -2.08
N ASP A 200 13.40 19.13 -1.45
CA ASP A 200 13.24 19.33 -0.01
C ASP A 200 11.76 19.28 0.45
N THR A 201 10.81 19.31 -0.48
CA THR A 201 9.36 19.23 -0.15
C THR A 201 8.86 17.82 0.07
N ILE A 202 9.62 16.80 -0.32
CA ILE A 202 9.28 15.39 -0.16
C ILE A 202 10.33 14.66 0.68
N THR A 203 9.85 13.79 1.57
CA THR A 203 10.78 12.94 2.34
C THR A 203 11.44 11.90 1.44
N ASN A 204 12.69 11.52 1.76
CA ASN A 204 13.38 10.43 1.06
C ASN A 204 12.60 9.12 1.05
N SER A 205 11.82 8.84 2.08
CA SER A 205 10.95 7.66 2.17
C SER A 205 9.82 7.72 1.16
N GLU A 206 9.17 8.87 1.01
CA GLU A 206 8.11 9.09 0.03
C GLU A 206 8.66 9.06 -1.39
N TYR A 207 9.79 9.70 -1.64
CA TYR A 207 10.47 9.64 -2.93
C TYR A 207 10.78 8.20 -3.35
N LYS A 208 11.40 7.40 -2.46
CA LYS A 208 11.69 5.98 -2.73
C LYS A 208 10.43 5.15 -3.02
N ARG A 209 9.33 5.43 -2.33
CA ARG A 209 8.04 4.79 -2.63
C ARG A 209 7.54 5.14 -4.03
N ARG A 210 7.56 6.42 -4.41
CA ARG A 210 7.15 6.87 -5.75
C ARG A 210 8.01 6.22 -6.82
N MET A 211 9.33 6.23 -6.66
CA MET A 211 10.26 5.62 -7.62
C MET A 211 10.07 4.11 -7.72
N THR A 212 9.83 3.43 -6.61
CA THR A 212 9.51 1.99 -6.61
C THR A 212 8.20 1.72 -7.35
N SER A 213 7.16 2.53 -7.12
CA SER A 213 5.88 2.39 -7.83
C SER A 213 6.04 2.57 -9.33
N LEU A 214 6.73 3.63 -9.75
CA LEU A 214 7.02 3.89 -11.17
C LEU A 214 7.81 2.73 -11.82
N ALA A 215 8.83 2.22 -11.13
CA ALA A 215 9.62 1.13 -11.63
C ALA A 215 8.81 -0.17 -11.80
N VAL A 216 7.96 -0.52 -10.85
CA VAL A 216 7.09 -1.70 -10.97
C VAL A 216 6.14 -1.55 -12.15
N GLN A 217 5.53 -0.38 -12.34
CA GLN A 217 4.65 -0.10 -13.47
C GLN A 217 5.40 -0.20 -14.81
N GLN A 218 6.54 0.48 -14.92
CA GLN A 218 7.35 0.52 -16.12
C GLN A 218 7.86 -0.87 -16.52
N TYR A 219 8.31 -1.64 -15.55
CA TYR A 219 8.94 -2.96 -15.79
C TYR A 219 7.99 -4.14 -15.58
N LEU A 220 6.67 -3.90 -15.41
CA LEU A 220 5.69 -4.97 -15.19
C LEU A 220 5.75 -6.07 -16.26
N PRO A 221 5.82 -5.77 -17.57
CA PRO A 221 5.95 -6.82 -18.59
C PRO A 221 7.20 -7.69 -18.40
N THR A 222 8.33 -7.07 -18.06
CA THR A 222 9.59 -7.79 -17.79
C THR A 222 9.50 -8.62 -16.51
N ILE A 223 8.89 -8.08 -15.45
CA ILE A 223 8.68 -8.78 -14.19
C ILE A 223 7.85 -10.05 -14.43
N THR A 224 6.76 -9.92 -15.17
CA THR A 224 5.84 -11.04 -15.48
C THR A 224 6.54 -12.09 -16.35
N ALA A 225 7.21 -11.68 -17.42
CA ALA A 225 7.91 -12.61 -18.33
C ALA A 225 9.01 -13.40 -17.62
N VAL A 226 9.78 -12.75 -16.74
CA VAL A 226 10.83 -13.45 -15.97
C VAL A 226 10.21 -14.40 -14.95
N ASP A 227 9.12 -14.00 -14.27
CA ASP A 227 8.42 -14.87 -13.31
C ASP A 227 7.83 -16.11 -13.99
N GLU A 228 7.23 -15.95 -15.18
CA GLU A 228 6.70 -17.04 -16.00
C GLU A 228 7.82 -17.99 -16.45
N LEU A 229 8.95 -17.46 -16.94
CA LEU A 229 10.12 -18.25 -17.31
C LEU A 229 10.58 -19.10 -16.12
N LEU A 230 10.75 -18.49 -14.96
CA LEU A 230 11.20 -19.17 -13.76
C LEU A 230 10.21 -20.25 -13.31
N HIS A 231 8.93 -19.96 -13.41
CA HIS A 231 7.86 -20.91 -13.09
C HIS A 231 7.86 -22.11 -14.05
N LYS A 232 7.93 -21.87 -15.37
CA LYS A 232 7.96 -22.90 -16.43
C LYS A 232 9.11 -23.88 -16.20
N HIS A 233 10.27 -23.40 -15.78
CA HIS A 233 11.44 -24.24 -15.54
C HIS A 233 11.55 -24.82 -14.13
N GLY A 234 10.50 -24.67 -13.30
CA GLY A 234 10.47 -25.20 -11.92
C GLY A 234 11.47 -24.54 -10.98
N ILE A 235 12.03 -23.41 -11.39
CA ILE A 235 13.05 -22.70 -10.68
C ILE A 235 12.36 -21.73 -9.70
N SER A 236 12.07 -22.14 -8.47
CA SER A 236 11.22 -21.37 -7.55
C SER A 236 11.91 -20.83 -6.31
N LYS A 237 13.13 -21.22 -5.99
CA LYS A 237 13.70 -20.99 -4.65
C LYS A 237 15.07 -20.31 -4.57
N ASP A 238 15.99 -20.56 -5.49
CA ASP A 238 17.41 -20.30 -5.24
C ASP A 238 18.08 -19.34 -6.24
N PHE A 239 17.45 -18.16 -6.46
CA PHE A 239 18.13 -17.13 -7.26
C PHE A 239 18.69 -16.05 -6.36
N ASP A 240 19.88 -15.62 -6.65
CA ASP A 240 20.35 -14.34 -6.14
C ASP A 240 19.77 -13.18 -6.97
N GLN A 241 19.91 -11.98 -6.45
CA GLN A 241 19.42 -10.78 -7.10
C GLN A 241 20.15 -10.47 -8.40
N THR A 242 21.41 -10.87 -8.51
CA THR A 242 22.26 -10.69 -9.70
C THR A 242 21.72 -11.47 -10.86
N PHE A 243 21.31 -12.71 -10.64
CA PHE A 243 20.70 -13.55 -11.68
C PHE A 243 19.37 -12.96 -12.16
N ILE A 244 18.48 -12.54 -11.26
CA ILE A 244 17.22 -11.88 -11.63
C ILE A 244 17.48 -10.58 -12.40
N THR A 245 18.48 -9.78 -11.99
CA THR A 245 18.89 -8.56 -12.71
C THR A 245 19.33 -8.89 -14.13
N ALA A 246 20.15 -9.93 -14.31
CA ALA A 246 20.60 -10.35 -15.62
C ALA A 246 19.44 -10.78 -16.52
N LEU A 247 18.45 -11.51 -15.98
CA LEU A 247 17.25 -11.89 -16.73
C LEU A 247 16.39 -10.66 -17.10
N PHE A 248 16.22 -9.69 -16.20
CA PHE A 248 15.51 -8.46 -16.50
C PHE A 248 16.19 -7.69 -17.64
N LEU A 249 17.49 -7.46 -17.52
CA LEU A 249 18.26 -6.75 -18.55
C LEU A 249 18.29 -7.50 -19.89
N PHE A 250 18.36 -8.84 -19.85
CA PHE A 250 18.28 -9.65 -21.06
C PHE A 250 16.92 -9.48 -21.74
N HIS A 251 15.82 -9.62 -21.01
CA HIS A 251 14.47 -9.43 -21.53
C HIS A 251 14.27 -8.02 -22.11
N LEU A 252 14.77 -6.98 -21.44
CA LEU A 252 14.67 -5.60 -21.93
C LEU A 252 15.42 -5.39 -23.26
N LYS A 253 16.54 -6.09 -23.47
CA LYS A 253 17.33 -5.98 -24.69
C LYS A 253 16.81 -6.84 -25.84
N MET A 254 16.34 -8.03 -25.54
CA MET A 254 16.00 -9.04 -26.54
C MET A 254 14.49 -9.10 -26.84
N GLY A 255 13.65 -8.57 -25.93
CA GLY A 255 12.20 -8.47 -26.10
C GLY A 255 11.40 -9.75 -25.82
N VAL A 256 12.03 -10.93 -25.87
CA VAL A 256 11.39 -12.23 -25.60
C VAL A 256 12.41 -13.22 -25.03
N PHE A 257 11.93 -14.16 -24.23
CA PHE A 257 12.65 -15.41 -23.99
C PHE A 257 12.13 -16.39 -25.05
N ASP A 258 12.90 -16.59 -26.12
CA ASP A 258 12.60 -17.66 -27.10
C ASP A 258 12.71 -19.02 -26.41
N ASP A 259 11.79 -19.91 -26.76
CA ASP A 259 11.69 -21.28 -26.21
C ASP A 259 12.88 -22.16 -26.55
#